data_f8dd631e1b02e6b13a1fa492c6d302f1
#
_entry.id   f8dd631e1b02e6b13a1fa492c6d302f1
#
_cell.length_a   1.000
_cell.length_b   1.000
_cell.length_c   1.000
_cell.angle_alpha   90.00
_cell.angle_beta   90.00
_cell.angle_gamma   90.00
#
_symmetry.space_group_name_H-M   'P 1'
#
loop_
_entity.id
_entity.type
_entity.pdbx_description
1 polymer ?
#
loop_
_entity_poly.entity_id
_entity_poly.type
_entity_poly.pdbx_seq_one_letter_code
_entity_poly.pdbx_strand_id
1 'polypeptide(L)'
;MESIIDRRIFFKIAATGVAGYFVSPLQTMAQTVTTTPGATIFGTARNCVFVLLAGGPSHMDTLDLRVGSWTPVDFSPTTINSIDWPNGLLPNLGAQLNSNRFSIIRSCQSLALVHALLQNWNQIARNPANATGKIAPNIGSVVALEMEAQRRPGQKLPGFLSLNGGGSLAGSGYFSGKYAPFDVSPSANGISNLNHPDGEAVFTSRYNVLMAGDALLRGTPSPIGTPVDEVSDFYTSARTMMYDPIVTNAFRFSAADQQKYGNSSFGSACVTARNVLQADLGVRYIQITLGGWDNHTNIYAPNNGIYPSARQLDAGLGNLIADLASMPGSQGRTMLDDTLIVAKGEFGRTVGNITGGGGRDHYYIHSTLIGGGGVQGGRALGKTTPDAGYVDDPGWSEQRPVYAEDIAATIYSALGINYTTVRHDDPLGRGFEYIPQNQAWLGTPITELFH
;
A
#
# COMPACT_ATOMS: atom_id res chain seq x y z
N MET A 1 -30.17 28.25 16.06
CA MET A 1 -29.96 27.71 14.71
C MET A 1 -28.92 26.58 14.85
N GLU A 2 -29.43 25.36 15.00
CA GLU A 2 -28.65 24.17 15.31
C GLU A 2 -27.85 23.77 14.09
N SER A 3 -26.53 23.70 14.25
CA SER A 3 -25.67 23.05 13.24
C SER A 3 -25.85 21.54 13.38
N ILE A 4 -26.68 20.98 12.53
CA ILE A 4 -26.79 19.56 12.31
C ILE A 4 -25.43 19.09 11.82
N ILE A 5 -24.72 18.30 12.64
CA ILE A 5 -23.51 17.60 12.23
C ILE A 5 -23.87 16.81 10.97
N ASP A 6 -23.23 17.15 9.85
CA ASP A 6 -23.50 16.50 8.58
C ASP A 6 -23.09 15.02 8.66
N ARG A 7 -24.07 14.17 8.94
CA ARG A 7 -23.95 12.70 8.97
C ARG A 7 -23.34 12.15 7.66
N ARG A 8 -23.33 12.94 6.60
CA ARG A 8 -22.82 12.55 5.28
C ARG A 8 -21.29 12.46 5.24
N ILE A 9 -20.56 13.18 6.09
CA ILE A 9 -19.07 13.10 6.11
C ILE A 9 -18.64 11.83 6.84
N PHE A 10 -19.29 11.47 7.95
CA PHE A 10 -18.99 10.23 8.67
C PHE A 10 -19.38 8.99 7.84
N PHE A 11 -20.49 9.04 7.12
CA PHE A 11 -20.94 7.98 6.22
C PHE A 11 -20.15 7.90 4.90
N LYS A 12 -19.47 8.96 4.45
CA LYS A 12 -18.57 8.85 3.30
C LYS A 12 -17.35 7.98 3.56
N ILE A 13 -16.88 7.89 4.79
CA ILE A 13 -15.79 6.98 5.18
C ILE A 13 -16.29 5.52 5.22
N ALA A 14 -17.56 5.30 5.54
CA ALA A 14 -18.16 3.96 5.59
C ALA A 14 -18.82 3.51 4.27
N ALA A 15 -19.24 4.46 3.41
CA ALA A 15 -20.12 4.16 2.27
C ALA A 15 -19.40 3.72 0.98
N THR A 16 -18.08 3.75 0.91
CA THR A 16 -17.35 3.19 -0.24
C THR A 16 -17.23 1.67 -0.20
N GLY A 17 -17.68 1.01 0.87
CA GLY A 17 -17.59 -0.44 1.06
C GLY A 17 -18.91 -1.23 1.01
N VAL A 18 -20.07 -0.58 0.95
CA VAL A 18 -21.35 -1.31 1.01
C VAL A 18 -22.08 -1.26 -0.34
N ALA A 19 -21.59 -2.05 -1.28
CA ALA A 19 -22.46 -2.59 -2.33
C ALA A 19 -23.15 -3.81 -1.71
N GLY A 20 -24.45 -3.69 -1.42
CA GLY A 20 -25.23 -4.72 -0.76
C GLY A 20 -25.17 -6.06 -1.48
N TYR A 21 -24.78 -7.10 -0.76
CA TYR A 21 -24.91 -8.48 -1.16
C TYR A 21 -25.92 -9.16 -0.23
N PHE A 22 -26.91 -9.80 -0.82
CA PHE A 22 -27.81 -10.71 -0.09
C PHE A 22 -27.01 -11.95 0.33
N VAL A 23 -26.87 -12.16 1.62
CA VAL A 23 -26.21 -13.34 2.19
C VAL A 23 -27.28 -14.24 2.81
N SER A 24 -27.32 -15.49 2.39
CA SER A 24 -28.11 -16.54 3.03
C SER A 24 -27.67 -16.73 4.49
N PRO A 25 -28.54 -17.22 5.40
CA PRO A 25 -28.19 -17.37 6.80
C PRO A 25 -26.97 -18.29 6.94
N LEU A 26 -25.87 -17.71 7.41
CA LEU A 26 -24.64 -18.43 7.70
C LEU A 26 -24.86 -19.32 8.92
N GLN A 27 -24.89 -20.62 8.70
CA GLN A 27 -24.49 -21.57 9.73
C GLN A 27 -23.07 -21.23 10.14
N THR A 28 -22.82 -21.08 11.42
CA THR A 28 -21.48 -20.99 12.01
C THR A 28 -20.69 -22.26 11.68
N MET A 29 -20.18 -22.34 10.46
CA MET A 29 -19.14 -23.31 10.14
C MET A 29 -17.87 -22.84 10.82
N ALA A 30 -17.24 -23.70 11.60
CA ALA A 30 -15.90 -23.49 12.10
C ALA A 30 -15.04 -23.04 10.90
N GLN A 31 -14.37 -21.89 11.04
CA GLN A 31 -13.51 -21.35 9.98
C GLN A 31 -12.42 -22.37 9.67
N THR A 32 -12.59 -23.12 8.61
CA THR A 32 -11.56 -24.05 8.16
C THR A 32 -10.63 -23.27 7.24
N VAL A 33 -9.48 -22.88 7.77
CA VAL A 33 -8.39 -22.32 6.97
C VAL A 33 -7.51 -23.48 6.53
N THR A 34 -7.28 -23.59 5.23
CA THR A 34 -6.35 -24.58 4.68
C THR A 34 -5.10 -23.89 4.12
N THR A 35 -3.96 -24.56 4.19
CA THR A 35 -2.66 -24.07 3.69
C THR A 35 -1.93 -25.16 2.95
N THR A 36 -1.09 -24.80 1.99
CA THR A 36 -0.20 -25.76 1.34
C THR A 36 1.04 -26.00 2.23
N PRO A 37 1.38 -27.25 2.57
CA PRO A 37 2.61 -27.57 3.29
C PRO A 37 3.85 -27.16 2.49
N GLY A 38 4.90 -26.68 3.20
CA GLY A 38 6.17 -26.31 2.58
C GLY A 38 6.19 -24.95 1.88
N ALA A 39 5.18 -24.10 2.08
CA ALA A 39 5.19 -22.74 1.57
C ALA A 39 6.40 -21.96 2.15
N THR A 40 7.08 -21.18 1.30
CA THR A 40 8.20 -20.33 1.71
C THR A 40 7.69 -19.09 2.47
N ILE A 41 7.96 -19.05 3.77
CA ILE A 41 7.55 -17.95 4.65
C ILE A 41 8.82 -17.41 5.33
N PHE A 42 9.16 -16.15 5.05
CA PHE A 42 10.38 -15.54 5.58
C PHE A 42 10.22 -14.97 6.99
N GLY A 43 9.13 -14.23 7.24
CA GLY A 43 8.90 -13.58 8.53
C GLY A 43 9.99 -12.56 8.90
N THR A 44 10.59 -11.91 7.91
CA THR A 44 11.71 -10.97 8.08
C THR A 44 11.26 -9.56 8.44
N ALA A 45 10.03 -9.20 8.09
CA ALA A 45 9.43 -7.89 8.33
C ALA A 45 8.31 -7.94 9.37
N ARG A 46 8.10 -6.84 10.06
CA ARG A 46 6.98 -6.62 10.99
C ARG A 46 5.91 -5.71 10.40
N ASN A 47 6.29 -4.87 9.47
CA ASN A 47 5.42 -3.88 8.85
C ASN A 47 5.66 -3.86 7.34
N CYS A 48 4.70 -3.35 6.58
CA CYS A 48 4.85 -3.07 5.16
C CYS A 48 4.40 -1.65 4.85
N VAL A 49 5.17 -0.93 4.03
CA VAL A 49 4.77 0.32 3.38
C VAL A 49 4.65 0.05 1.89
N PHE A 50 3.43 0.08 1.37
CA PHE A 50 3.13 -0.08 -0.04
C PHE A 50 2.81 1.27 -0.67
N VAL A 51 3.62 1.68 -1.65
CA VAL A 51 3.45 2.93 -2.39
C VAL A 51 2.87 2.62 -3.77
N LEU A 52 1.61 3.01 -3.98
CA LEU A 52 0.98 2.93 -5.29
C LEU A 52 1.34 4.17 -6.11
N LEU A 53 2.09 3.98 -7.19
CA LEU A 53 2.49 5.03 -8.13
C LEU A 53 1.43 5.12 -9.23
N ALA A 54 0.28 5.75 -8.91
CA ALA A 54 -0.91 5.74 -9.76
C ALA A 54 -0.73 6.59 -11.01
N GLY A 55 -0.94 5.97 -12.15
CA GLY A 55 -0.75 6.54 -13.49
C GLY A 55 0.34 5.87 -14.31
N GLY A 56 1.01 4.83 -13.78
CA GLY A 56 2.00 4.05 -14.53
C GLY A 56 3.29 4.82 -14.86
N PRO A 57 4.25 4.89 -13.93
CA PRO A 57 5.55 5.54 -14.17
C PRO A 57 6.28 4.97 -15.39
N SER A 58 6.93 5.83 -16.16
CA SER A 58 7.83 5.39 -17.21
C SER A 58 9.05 4.69 -16.60
N HIS A 59 9.09 3.36 -16.72
CA HIS A 59 10.19 2.57 -16.17
C HIS A 59 11.53 2.94 -16.80
N MET A 60 11.56 3.17 -18.13
CA MET A 60 12.77 3.52 -18.85
C MET A 60 13.29 4.93 -18.58
N ASP A 61 12.49 5.79 -17.96
CA ASP A 61 12.89 7.14 -17.54
C ASP A 61 13.19 7.21 -16.03
N THR A 62 12.93 6.12 -15.26
CA THR A 62 13.06 6.07 -13.81
C THR A 62 13.89 4.86 -13.33
N LEU A 63 13.21 3.77 -12.91
CA LEU A 63 13.85 2.63 -12.22
C LEU A 63 14.62 1.68 -13.15
N ASP A 64 14.38 1.72 -14.44
CA ASP A 64 15.10 0.93 -15.46
C ASP A 64 15.60 1.86 -16.59
N LEU A 65 16.37 2.89 -16.21
CA LEU A 65 16.79 3.95 -17.10
C LEU A 65 17.44 3.42 -18.38
N ARG A 66 16.96 3.93 -19.51
CA ARG A 66 17.59 3.75 -20.82
C ARG A 66 17.91 5.09 -21.43
N VAL A 67 19.20 5.37 -21.56
CA VAL A 67 19.70 6.63 -22.14
C VAL A 67 19.63 6.59 -23.65
N GLY A 68 19.03 7.61 -24.26
CA GLY A 68 18.93 7.78 -25.69
C GLY A 68 18.77 9.24 -26.09
N SER A 69 18.50 9.50 -27.36
CA SER A 69 18.29 10.86 -27.88
C SER A 69 17.07 11.57 -27.28
N TRP A 70 16.16 10.83 -26.68
CA TRP A 70 14.98 11.32 -25.97
C TRP A 70 15.26 11.75 -24.53
N THR A 71 16.37 11.30 -23.92
CA THR A 71 16.66 11.53 -22.50
C THR A 71 17.01 12.99 -22.23
N PRO A 72 16.28 13.69 -21.35
CA PRO A 72 16.63 15.06 -20.98
C PRO A 72 18.02 15.16 -20.34
N VAL A 73 18.78 16.21 -20.68
CA VAL A 73 20.15 16.43 -20.17
C VAL A 73 20.18 16.54 -18.64
N ASP A 74 19.15 17.14 -18.07
CA ASP A 74 19.02 17.36 -16.62
C ASP A 74 18.69 16.09 -15.81
N PHE A 75 18.40 14.95 -16.47
CA PHE A 75 18.36 13.65 -15.80
C PHE A 75 19.73 13.24 -15.27
N SER A 76 20.82 13.82 -15.81
CA SER A 76 22.20 13.58 -15.33
C SER A 76 22.47 12.10 -15.03
N PRO A 77 22.38 11.22 -16.05
CA PRO A 77 22.53 9.78 -15.85
C PRO A 77 23.86 9.44 -15.20
N THR A 78 23.83 8.55 -14.20
CA THR A 78 25.01 7.96 -13.56
C THR A 78 24.83 6.46 -13.43
N THR A 79 25.92 5.73 -13.12
CA THR A 79 25.81 4.30 -12.82
C THR A 79 26.04 4.09 -11.33
N ILE A 80 25.07 3.47 -10.65
CA ILE A 80 25.10 3.08 -9.23
C ILE A 80 24.98 1.57 -9.16
N ASN A 81 25.97 0.86 -8.61
CA ASN A 81 25.96 -0.59 -8.47
C ASN A 81 25.62 -1.32 -9.79
N SER A 82 26.18 -0.88 -10.91
CA SER A 82 25.90 -1.38 -12.27
C SER A 82 24.47 -1.11 -12.77
N ILE A 83 23.77 -0.17 -12.16
CA ILE A 83 22.41 0.25 -12.53
C ILE A 83 22.50 1.68 -13.07
N ASP A 84 22.05 1.91 -14.31
CA ASP A 84 21.92 3.26 -14.83
C ASP A 84 20.78 3.98 -14.12
N TRP A 85 21.09 5.17 -13.61
CA TRP A 85 20.23 5.90 -12.68
C TRP A 85 20.07 7.37 -13.11
N PRO A 86 18.84 7.92 -13.12
CA PRO A 86 18.60 9.32 -13.45
C PRO A 86 18.89 10.21 -12.22
N ASN A 87 20.16 10.42 -11.91
CA ASN A 87 20.59 11.07 -10.66
C ASN A 87 20.13 12.52 -10.53
N GLY A 88 19.93 13.24 -11.63
CA GLY A 88 19.36 14.58 -11.61
C GLY A 88 17.85 14.59 -11.32
N LEU A 89 17.16 13.48 -11.62
CA LEU A 89 15.73 13.34 -11.36
C LEU A 89 15.42 12.72 -9.98
N LEU A 90 16.22 11.72 -9.56
CA LEU A 90 16.00 10.90 -8.35
C LEU A 90 17.27 10.82 -7.48
N PRO A 91 17.84 11.95 -7.01
CA PRO A 91 19.10 11.95 -6.27
C PRO A 91 19.04 11.31 -4.90
N ASN A 92 17.95 11.53 -4.12
CA ASN A 92 17.81 10.95 -2.79
C ASN A 92 17.64 9.43 -2.85
N LEU A 93 16.80 8.93 -3.77
CA LEU A 93 16.68 7.49 -4.02
C LEU A 93 17.99 6.91 -4.54
N GLY A 94 18.74 7.62 -5.40
CA GLY A 94 20.07 7.23 -5.83
C GLY A 94 21.03 7.01 -4.65
N ALA A 95 21.02 7.90 -3.67
CA ALA A 95 21.80 7.75 -2.45
C ALA A 95 21.38 6.51 -1.63
N GLN A 96 20.10 6.18 -1.59
CA GLN A 96 19.62 4.97 -0.90
C GLN A 96 19.99 3.68 -1.67
N LEU A 97 19.96 3.70 -3.01
CA LEU A 97 20.43 2.61 -3.85
C LEU A 97 21.92 2.36 -3.64
N ASN A 98 22.72 3.42 -3.63
CA ASN A 98 24.17 3.35 -3.36
C ASN A 98 24.48 2.81 -1.95
N SER A 99 23.58 3.06 -1.00
CA SER A 99 23.68 2.53 0.38
C SER A 99 23.08 1.14 0.54
N ASN A 100 22.74 0.44 -0.53
CA ASN A 100 22.17 -0.92 -0.56
C ASN A 100 20.88 -1.06 0.27
N ARG A 101 19.99 -0.04 0.27
CA ARG A 101 18.78 -0.04 1.10
C ARG A 101 17.53 -0.55 0.38
N PHE A 102 17.57 -0.67 -0.93
CA PHE A 102 16.53 -1.25 -1.76
C PHE A 102 17.11 -1.88 -3.02
N SER A 103 16.30 -2.71 -3.67
CA SER A 103 16.54 -3.32 -4.98
C SER A 103 15.43 -2.94 -5.96
N ILE A 104 15.68 -3.16 -7.24
CA ILE A 104 14.75 -2.91 -8.33
C ILE A 104 14.41 -4.23 -8.99
N ILE A 105 13.12 -4.56 -9.11
CA ILE A 105 12.65 -5.65 -9.95
C ILE A 105 12.35 -5.05 -11.33
N ARG A 106 13.12 -5.43 -12.34
CA ARG A 106 12.97 -4.93 -13.73
C ARG A 106 12.08 -5.81 -14.60
N SER A 107 11.85 -7.03 -14.17
CA SER A 107 11.10 -8.04 -14.91
C SER A 107 9.61 -8.05 -14.61
N CYS A 108 9.03 -6.94 -14.15
CA CYS A 108 7.59 -6.84 -13.90
C CYS A 108 6.80 -6.70 -15.20
N GLN A 109 5.66 -7.40 -15.26
CA GLN A 109 4.73 -7.30 -16.38
C GLN A 109 3.28 -7.21 -15.90
N SER A 110 2.51 -6.35 -16.56
CA SER A 110 1.07 -6.20 -16.34
C SER A 110 0.27 -7.05 -17.30
N LEU A 111 -0.95 -7.43 -16.89
CA LEU A 111 -1.84 -8.29 -17.69
C LEU A 111 -2.92 -7.49 -18.44
N ALA A 112 -2.97 -6.18 -18.24
CA ALA A 112 -3.87 -5.26 -18.93
C ALA A 112 -3.23 -3.85 -18.97
N LEU A 113 -3.87 -2.91 -19.66
CA LEU A 113 -3.42 -1.52 -19.80
C LEU A 113 -4.54 -0.53 -19.47
N VAL A 114 -5.30 -0.82 -18.39
CA VAL A 114 -6.40 0.02 -17.90
C VAL A 114 -6.13 0.41 -16.46
N HIS A 115 -5.99 1.70 -16.18
CA HIS A 115 -5.60 2.23 -14.87
C HIS A 115 -6.44 1.69 -13.72
N ALA A 116 -7.75 1.95 -13.71
CA ALA A 116 -8.63 1.56 -12.61
C ALA A 116 -8.63 0.03 -12.35
N LEU A 117 -8.57 -0.77 -13.43
CA LEU A 117 -8.49 -2.23 -13.32
C LEU A 117 -7.20 -2.67 -12.63
N LEU A 118 -6.06 -2.16 -13.09
CA LEU A 118 -4.74 -2.60 -12.62
C LEU A 118 -4.35 -1.99 -11.28
N GLN A 119 -4.77 -0.76 -10.99
CA GLN A 119 -4.61 -0.17 -9.65
C GLN A 119 -5.33 -1.01 -8.60
N ASN A 120 -6.55 -1.46 -8.90
CA ASN A 120 -7.29 -2.35 -8.02
C ASN A 120 -6.62 -3.73 -7.93
N TRP A 121 -6.21 -4.32 -9.08
CA TRP A 121 -5.51 -5.61 -9.12
C TRP A 121 -4.26 -5.63 -8.21
N ASN A 122 -3.45 -4.59 -8.27
CA ASN A 122 -2.26 -4.44 -7.41
C ASN A 122 -2.59 -4.42 -5.91
N GLN A 123 -3.78 -3.97 -5.55
CA GLN A 123 -4.21 -3.86 -4.14
C GLN A 123 -4.87 -5.14 -3.62
N ILE A 124 -5.46 -5.96 -4.49
CA ILE A 124 -6.19 -7.18 -4.11
C ILE A 124 -5.53 -8.48 -4.62
N ALA A 125 -4.38 -8.37 -5.31
CA ALA A 125 -3.60 -9.49 -5.84
C ALA A 125 -4.39 -10.44 -6.74
N ARG A 126 -5.37 -9.94 -7.51
CA ARG A 126 -6.16 -10.70 -8.47
C ARG A 126 -6.96 -9.81 -9.41
N ASN A 127 -7.49 -10.43 -10.48
CA ASN A 127 -8.34 -9.71 -11.42
C ASN A 127 -9.65 -9.25 -10.74
N PRO A 128 -9.90 -7.93 -10.59
CA PRO A 128 -11.11 -7.40 -9.94
C PRO A 128 -12.40 -7.66 -10.73
N ALA A 129 -12.31 -8.03 -12.01
CA ALA A 129 -13.48 -8.35 -12.83
C ALA A 129 -14.06 -9.73 -12.54
N ASN A 130 -13.27 -10.64 -11.95
CA ASN A 130 -13.70 -11.98 -11.59
C ASN A 130 -14.61 -11.96 -10.35
N ALA A 131 -15.42 -13.02 -10.16
CA ALA A 131 -16.32 -13.13 -9.02
C ALA A 131 -15.57 -13.02 -7.67
N THR A 132 -14.44 -13.72 -7.52
CA THR A 132 -13.58 -13.64 -6.33
C THR A 132 -12.89 -12.28 -6.19
N GLY A 133 -12.62 -11.59 -7.30
CA GLY A 133 -12.05 -10.24 -7.28
C GLY A 133 -13.03 -9.18 -6.75
N LYS A 134 -14.34 -9.36 -7.02
CA LYS A 134 -15.39 -8.45 -6.53
C LYS A 134 -15.58 -8.47 -5.02
N ILE A 135 -15.20 -9.56 -4.37
CA ILE A 135 -15.29 -9.72 -2.91
C ILE A 135 -13.93 -9.64 -2.23
N ALA A 136 -12.86 -9.48 -3.00
CA ALA A 136 -11.50 -9.56 -2.48
C ALA A 136 -11.17 -8.42 -1.52
N PRO A 137 -10.59 -8.70 -0.36
CA PRO A 137 -10.00 -7.71 0.51
C PRO A 137 -8.71 -7.14 -0.11
N ASN A 138 -8.38 -5.90 0.26
CA ASN A 138 -7.06 -5.34 0.04
C ASN A 138 -5.98 -6.19 0.75
N ILE A 139 -4.77 -6.26 0.18
CA ILE A 139 -3.60 -6.89 0.81
C ILE A 139 -3.44 -6.41 2.26
N GLY A 140 -3.60 -5.10 2.50
CA GLY A 140 -3.53 -4.52 3.85
C GLY A 140 -4.61 -5.02 4.79
N SER A 141 -5.80 -5.35 4.28
CA SER A 141 -6.88 -5.94 5.08
C SER A 141 -6.57 -7.39 5.47
N VAL A 142 -5.92 -8.15 4.57
CA VAL A 142 -5.41 -9.50 4.91
C VAL A 142 -4.34 -9.41 5.98
N VAL A 143 -3.37 -8.49 5.82
CA VAL A 143 -2.33 -8.25 6.83
C VAL A 143 -2.93 -7.87 8.17
N ALA A 144 -3.91 -6.95 8.20
CA ALA A 144 -4.57 -6.54 9.44
C ALA A 144 -5.31 -7.70 10.13
N LEU A 145 -5.94 -8.59 9.37
CA LEU A 145 -6.60 -9.78 9.89
C LEU A 145 -5.60 -10.78 10.48
N GLU A 146 -4.59 -11.15 9.70
CA GLU A 146 -3.61 -12.19 10.07
C GLU A 146 -2.74 -11.78 11.26
N MET A 147 -2.43 -10.49 11.39
CA MET A 147 -1.58 -9.97 12.47
C MET A 147 -2.38 -9.48 13.68
N GLU A 148 -3.71 -9.58 13.67
CA GLU A 148 -4.56 -9.14 14.78
C GLU A 148 -4.22 -9.84 16.10
N ALA A 149 -3.96 -11.16 16.08
CA ALA A 149 -3.59 -11.92 17.26
C ALA A 149 -2.24 -11.49 17.90
N GLN A 150 -1.42 -10.74 17.16
CA GLN A 150 -0.12 -10.23 17.63
C GLN A 150 -0.25 -8.83 18.24
N ARG A 151 -1.44 -8.25 18.28
CA ARG A 151 -1.65 -6.91 18.87
C ARG A 151 -1.36 -6.93 20.37
N ARG A 152 -0.73 -5.87 20.82
CA ARG A 152 -0.39 -5.67 22.23
C ARG A 152 -1.34 -4.66 22.88
N PRO A 153 -1.54 -4.73 24.20
CA PRO A 153 -2.24 -3.68 24.93
C PRO A 153 -1.64 -2.29 24.62
N GLY A 154 -2.50 -1.30 24.41
CA GLY A 154 -2.08 0.06 24.07
C GLY A 154 -1.91 0.36 22.57
N GLN A 155 -1.96 -0.63 21.70
CA GLN A 155 -2.00 -0.42 20.24
C GLN A 155 -3.41 -0.02 19.82
N LYS A 156 -3.60 1.26 19.50
CA LYS A 156 -4.92 1.89 19.33
C LYS A 156 -5.32 2.13 17.87
N LEU A 157 -4.35 2.08 16.92
CA LEU A 157 -4.65 2.29 15.51
C LEU A 157 -5.07 0.97 14.86
N PRO A 158 -5.93 1.02 13.82
CA PRO A 158 -6.21 -0.15 12.96
C PRO A 158 -4.94 -0.72 12.36
N GLY A 159 -4.94 -2.03 12.05
CA GLY A 159 -3.79 -2.71 11.44
C GLY A 159 -3.44 -2.21 10.03
N PHE A 160 -4.41 -1.64 9.32
CA PHE A 160 -4.26 -1.08 7.98
C PHE A 160 -4.53 0.44 7.97
N LEU A 161 -3.51 1.22 7.66
CA LEU A 161 -3.56 2.67 7.47
C LEU A 161 -3.39 3.00 5.97
N SER A 162 -4.28 3.80 5.42
CA SER A 162 -4.14 4.39 4.09
C SER A 162 -3.86 5.88 4.20
N LEU A 163 -2.90 6.36 3.42
CA LEU A 163 -2.51 7.77 3.36
C LEU A 163 -2.65 8.25 1.92
N ASN A 164 -3.54 9.23 1.71
CA ASN A 164 -3.90 9.71 0.38
C ASN A 164 -4.49 8.61 -0.54
N GLY A 165 -5.26 7.67 0.00
CA GLY A 165 -5.80 6.52 -0.74
C GLY A 165 -6.73 6.93 -1.88
N GLY A 166 -7.58 7.91 -1.65
CA GLY A 166 -8.50 8.44 -2.67
C GLY A 166 -9.54 7.44 -3.16
N GLY A 167 -10.15 7.74 -4.30
CA GLY A 167 -11.27 6.95 -4.86
C GLY A 167 -10.89 5.58 -5.44
N SER A 168 -9.60 5.29 -5.61
CA SER A 168 -9.11 3.99 -6.11
C SER A 168 -8.70 3.03 -5.00
N LEU A 169 -8.85 3.40 -3.72
CA LEU A 169 -8.50 2.56 -2.59
C LEU A 169 -9.44 1.36 -2.48
N ALA A 170 -8.89 0.16 -2.55
CA ALA A 170 -9.64 -1.07 -2.30
C ALA A 170 -9.89 -1.25 -0.79
N GLY A 171 -11.12 -1.65 -0.44
CA GLY A 171 -11.56 -1.86 0.94
C GLY A 171 -11.26 -3.24 1.50
N SER A 172 -11.97 -3.60 2.57
CA SER A 172 -11.82 -4.90 3.24
C SER A 172 -12.47 -6.07 2.49
N GLY A 173 -13.10 -5.83 1.35
CA GLY A 173 -13.82 -6.87 0.63
C GLY A 173 -14.92 -7.50 1.48
N TYR A 174 -14.92 -8.83 1.58
CA TYR A 174 -15.89 -9.55 2.43
C TYR A 174 -15.46 -9.64 3.91
N PHE A 175 -14.27 -9.15 4.28
CA PHE A 175 -13.86 -9.12 5.68
C PHE A 175 -14.64 -8.07 6.45
N SER A 176 -14.76 -8.27 7.77
CA SER A 176 -15.33 -7.25 8.66
C SER A 176 -14.68 -5.88 8.43
N GLY A 177 -15.48 -4.83 8.54
CA GLY A 177 -15.02 -3.45 8.47
C GLY A 177 -13.91 -3.08 9.45
N LYS A 178 -13.72 -3.86 10.52
CA LYS A 178 -12.57 -3.75 11.44
C LYS A 178 -11.23 -3.80 10.72
N TYR A 179 -11.15 -4.53 9.61
CA TYR A 179 -9.94 -4.70 8.79
C TYR A 179 -9.90 -3.78 7.58
N ALA A 180 -10.87 -2.89 7.44
CA ALA A 180 -10.87 -1.89 6.37
C ALA A 180 -9.73 -0.88 6.55
N PRO A 181 -9.26 -0.24 5.46
CA PRO A 181 -8.27 0.82 5.56
C PRO A 181 -8.80 2.00 6.37
N PHE A 182 -8.01 2.45 7.34
CA PHE A 182 -8.20 3.75 7.97
C PHE A 182 -7.56 4.80 7.05
N ASP A 183 -8.38 5.44 6.21
CA ASP A 183 -7.88 6.40 5.21
C ASP A 183 -7.79 7.80 5.79
N VAL A 184 -6.60 8.39 5.71
CA VAL A 184 -6.26 9.71 6.25
C VAL A 184 -5.58 10.56 5.19
N SER A 185 -5.99 11.82 5.09
CA SER A 185 -5.25 12.84 4.36
C SER A 185 -4.28 13.53 5.33
N PRO A 186 -2.97 13.24 5.25
CA PRO A 186 -1.98 13.75 6.21
C PRO A 186 -1.84 15.26 6.16
N SER A 187 -1.69 15.88 7.32
CA SER A 187 -1.35 17.30 7.45
C SER A 187 -0.43 17.54 8.65
N ALA A 188 0.32 18.64 8.66
CA ALA A 188 1.19 19.00 9.77
C ALA A 188 0.45 19.12 11.12
N ASN A 189 -0.85 19.43 11.05
CA ASN A 189 -1.72 19.56 12.24
C ASN A 189 -2.29 18.22 12.75
N GLY A 190 -1.99 17.11 12.07
CA GLY A 190 -2.51 15.78 12.40
C GLY A 190 -3.84 15.47 11.73
N ILE A 191 -4.59 14.53 12.32
CA ILE A 191 -5.89 14.06 11.80
C ILE A 191 -6.95 15.14 12.06
N SER A 192 -7.67 15.53 11.01
CA SER A 192 -8.82 16.43 11.12
C SER A 192 -9.95 15.76 11.91
N ASN A 193 -10.60 16.52 12.78
CA ASN A 193 -11.76 16.06 13.55
C ASN A 193 -11.50 14.85 14.46
N LEU A 194 -10.24 14.61 14.86
CA LEU A 194 -9.90 13.57 15.83
C LEU A 194 -10.56 13.84 17.19
N ASN A 195 -10.77 15.10 17.54
CA ASN A 195 -11.42 15.51 18.78
C ASN A 195 -12.74 16.21 18.48
N HIS A 196 -13.74 16.00 19.36
CA HIS A 196 -15.02 16.67 19.25
C HIS A 196 -14.86 18.18 19.58
N PRO A 197 -15.46 19.12 18.81
CA PRO A 197 -15.29 20.56 19.03
C PRO A 197 -15.77 21.02 20.42
N ASP A 198 -16.82 20.39 20.97
CA ASP A 198 -17.34 20.69 22.30
C ASP A 198 -16.56 19.99 23.43
N GLY A 199 -15.46 19.31 23.14
CA GLY A 199 -14.60 18.64 24.09
C GLY A 199 -15.00 17.21 24.47
N GLU A 200 -14.14 16.55 25.23
CA GLU A 200 -14.24 15.12 25.57
C GLU A 200 -15.47 14.80 26.44
N ALA A 201 -15.82 15.66 27.38
CA ALA A 201 -16.97 15.44 28.27
C ALA A 201 -18.29 15.37 27.52
N VAL A 202 -18.51 16.31 26.59
CA VAL A 202 -19.71 16.36 25.74
C VAL A 202 -19.75 15.17 24.79
N PHE A 203 -18.62 14.86 24.16
CA PHE A 203 -18.50 13.67 23.31
C PHE A 203 -18.85 12.40 24.08
N THR A 204 -18.26 12.20 25.27
CA THR A 204 -18.47 11.00 26.09
C THR A 204 -19.93 10.85 26.50
N SER A 205 -20.60 11.95 26.87
CA SER A 205 -22.03 11.92 27.17
C SER A 205 -22.87 11.45 25.97
N ARG A 206 -22.63 12.02 24.79
CA ARG A 206 -23.32 11.65 23.54
C ARG A 206 -23.03 10.19 23.12
N TYR A 207 -21.76 9.78 23.26
CA TYR A 207 -21.34 8.41 22.97
C TYR A 207 -22.04 7.39 23.88
N ASN A 208 -22.15 7.67 25.18
CA ASN A 208 -22.83 6.79 26.14
C ASN A 208 -24.33 6.66 25.81
N VAL A 209 -24.99 7.74 25.38
CA VAL A 209 -26.40 7.71 24.95
C VAL A 209 -26.57 6.84 23.71
N LEU A 210 -25.68 7.00 22.72
CA LEU A 210 -25.68 6.14 21.50
C LEU A 210 -25.53 4.68 21.87
N MET A 211 -24.51 4.35 22.68
CA MET A 211 -24.21 2.98 23.09
C MET A 211 -25.33 2.35 23.91
N ALA A 212 -26.04 3.13 24.72
CA ALA A 212 -27.22 2.68 25.46
C ALA A 212 -28.42 2.45 24.55
N GLY A 213 -28.64 3.32 23.56
CA GLY A 213 -29.72 3.17 22.56
C GLY A 213 -29.59 1.91 21.72
N ASP A 214 -28.35 1.55 21.35
CA ASP A 214 -28.07 0.38 20.51
C ASP A 214 -27.94 -0.93 21.32
N ALA A 215 -27.94 -0.87 22.65
CA ALA A 215 -27.65 -2.02 23.53
C ALA A 215 -28.58 -3.20 23.29
N LEU A 216 -29.87 -2.94 22.98
CA LEU A 216 -30.87 -3.99 22.73
C LEU A 216 -30.75 -4.65 21.35
N LEU A 217 -30.04 -3.99 20.42
CA LEU A 217 -29.86 -4.46 19.03
C LEU A 217 -28.56 -5.23 18.85
N ARG A 218 -27.64 -5.16 19.81
CA ARG A 218 -26.37 -5.89 19.76
C ARG A 218 -26.58 -7.38 19.91
N GLY A 219 -25.77 -8.12 19.17
CA GLY A 219 -25.90 -9.58 19.09
C GLY A 219 -27.15 -10.07 18.36
N THR A 220 -27.95 -9.15 17.77
CA THR A 220 -29.15 -9.52 17.03
C THR A 220 -28.76 -9.83 15.59
N PRO A 221 -28.85 -11.10 15.13
CA PRO A 221 -28.56 -11.46 13.74
C PRO A 221 -29.56 -10.81 12.78
N SER A 222 -29.08 -10.43 11.60
CA SER A 222 -29.90 -10.00 10.47
C SER A 222 -29.49 -10.79 9.23
N PRO A 223 -30.24 -10.70 8.11
CA PRO A 223 -29.84 -11.32 6.84
C PRO A 223 -28.48 -10.82 6.30
N ILE A 224 -27.98 -9.70 6.83
CA ILE A 224 -26.69 -9.09 6.45
C ILE A 224 -25.64 -9.18 7.56
N GLY A 225 -25.75 -10.13 8.48
CA GLY A 225 -24.84 -10.28 9.63
C GLY A 225 -25.30 -9.59 10.88
N THR A 226 -24.36 -9.01 11.64
CA THR A 226 -24.61 -8.26 12.88
C THR A 226 -24.22 -6.77 12.72
N PRO A 227 -24.94 -6.00 11.88
CA PRO A 227 -24.52 -4.66 11.48
C PRO A 227 -24.39 -3.67 12.63
N VAL A 228 -25.18 -3.86 13.71
CA VAL A 228 -25.09 -3.00 14.90
C VAL A 228 -23.79 -3.24 15.66
N ASP A 229 -23.34 -4.50 15.74
CA ASP A 229 -22.09 -4.83 16.39
C ASP A 229 -20.90 -4.27 15.58
N GLU A 230 -20.91 -4.42 14.26
CA GLU A 230 -19.89 -3.88 13.39
C GLU A 230 -19.77 -2.34 13.50
N VAL A 231 -20.89 -1.63 13.48
CA VAL A 231 -20.93 -0.18 13.67
C VAL A 231 -20.43 0.19 15.07
N SER A 232 -20.79 -0.59 16.10
CA SER A 232 -20.31 -0.39 17.47
C SER A 232 -18.79 -0.58 17.58
N ASP A 233 -18.22 -1.53 16.86
CA ASP A 233 -16.77 -1.76 16.82
C ASP A 233 -16.03 -0.56 16.21
N PHE A 234 -16.57 0.04 15.14
CA PHE A 234 -16.03 1.28 14.57
C PHE A 234 -16.06 2.44 15.56
N TYR A 235 -17.19 2.66 16.24
CA TYR A 235 -17.31 3.71 17.24
C TYR A 235 -16.35 3.48 18.41
N THR A 236 -16.19 2.24 18.85
CA THR A 236 -15.26 1.88 19.91
C THR A 236 -13.82 2.11 19.49
N SER A 237 -13.45 1.69 18.29
CA SER A 237 -12.12 1.94 17.72
C SER A 237 -11.83 3.43 17.58
N ALA A 238 -12.78 4.20 17.03
CA ALA A 238 -12.65 5.66 16.94
C ALA A 238 -12.48 6.30 18.34
N ARG A 239 -13.29 5.87 19.33
CA ARG A 239 -13.20 6.38 20.71
C ARG A 239 -11.84 6.13 21.35
N THR A 240 -11.21 4.99 21.07
CA THR A 240 -9.86 4.67 21.62
C THR A 240 -8.75 5.56 21.05
N MET A 241 -8.94 6.07 19.83
CA MET A 241 -7.98 6.98 19.19
C MET A 241 -8.16 8.44 19.62
N MET A 242 -9.43 8.84 19.90
CA MET A 242 -9.77 10.22 20.28
C MET A 242 -9.14 10.58 21.63
N TYR A 243 -8.67 11.82 21.72
CA TYR A 243 -8.09 12.41 22.94
C TYR A 243 -6.80 11.73 23.43
N ASP A 244 -6.24 10.78 22.65
CA ASP A 244 -4.97 10.17 22.97
C ASP A 244 -3.80 11.03 22.48
N PRO A 245 -2.92 11.54 23.37
CA PRO A 245 -1.78 12.36 22.96
C PRO A 245 -0.78 11.61 22.08
N ILE A 246 -0.61 10.28 22.28
CA ILE A 246 0.34 9.49 21.49
C ILE A 246 -0.18 9.34 20.05
N VAL A 247 -1.47 9.06 19.89
CA VAL A 247 -2.12 9.02 18.57
C VAL A 247 -2.03 10.40 17.91
N THR A 248 -2.40 11.46 18.64
CA THR A 248 -2.35 12.83 18.11
C THR A 248 -0.95 13.19 17.63
N ASN A 249 0.09 12.86 18.40
CA ASN A 249 1.48 13.19 18.06
C ASN A 249 2.02 12.35 16.90
N ALA A 250 1.58 11.08 16.76
CA ALA A 250 2.01 10.22 15.66
C ALA A 250 1.58 10.76 14.28
N PHE A 251 0.51 11.54 14.21
CA PHE A 251 0.04 12.14 12.96
C PHE A 251 0.50 13.60 12.76
N ARG A 252 1.21 14.20 13.72
CA ARG A 252 1.75 15.55 13.59
C ARG A 252 3.21 15.52 13.16
N PHE A 253 3.62 16.55 12.44
CA PHE A 253 5.00 16.72 12.05
C PHE A 253 5.37 18.20 11.98
N SER A 254 6.67 18.50 12.06
CA SER A 254 7.20 19.85 12.07
C SER A 254 7.30 20.46 10.66
N ALA A 255 7.43 21.78 10.58
CA ALA A 255 7.74 22.45 9.31
C ALA A 255 9.10 22.00 8.72
N ALA A 256 10.07 21.66 9.56
CA ALA A 256 11.36 21.11 9.13
C ALA A 256 11.19 19.73 8.49
N ASP A 257 10.38 18.86 9.10
CA ASP A 257 10.02 17.56 8.51
C ASP A 257 9.32 17.75 7.17
N GLN A 258 8.34 18.66 7.11
CA GLN A 258 7.61 18.93 5.87
C GLN A 258 8.55 19.40 4.76
N GLN A 259 9.50 20.29 5.06
CA GLN A 259 10.51 20.74 4.11
C GLN A 259 11.42 19.60 3.66
N LYS A 260 11.91 18.77 4.59
CA LYS A 260 12.75 17.61 4.31
C LYS A 260 12.07 16.64 3.35
N TYR A 261 10.78 16.38 3.53
CA TYR A 261 10.00 15.43 2.73
C TYR A 261 9.33 16.06 1.48
N GLY A 262 9.60 17.37 1.18
CA GLY A 262 9.29 18.00 -0.10
C GLY A 262 7.96 18.75 -0.19
N ASN A 263 7.41 19.31 0.89
CA ASN A 263 6.21 20.19 0.89
C ASN A 263 5.03 19.73 0.01
N SER A 264 4.79 18.44 -0.08
CA SER A 264 3.74 17.84 -0.89
C SER A 264 2.82 16.96 -0.04
N SER A 265 1.66 16.58 -0.58
CA SER A 265 0.77 15.61 0.08
C SER A 265 1.44 14.24 0.22
N PHE A 266 2.24 13.83 -0.76
CA PHE A 266 3.01 12.60 -0.69
C PHE A 266 4.11 12.67 0.36
N GLY A 267 4.85 13.77 0.43
CA GLY A 267 5.85 14.02 1.49
C GLY A 267 5.21 13.98 2.88
N SER A 268 4.05 14.63 3.04
CA SER A 268 3.25 14.58 4.28
C SER A 268 2.84 13.14 4.65
N ALA A 269 2.48 12.32 3.67
CA ALA A 269 2.16 10.91 3.88
C ALA A 269 3.41 10.11 4.33
N CYS A 270 4.55 10.34 3.70
CA CYS A 270 5.80 9.65 4.05
C CYS A 270 6.28 9.99 5.47
N VAL A 271 6.23 11.26 5.87
CA VAL A 271 6.60 11.65 7.25
C VAL A 271 5.61 11.10 8.28
N THR A 272 4.32 11.08 7.95
CA THR A 272 3.29 10.46 8.81
C THR A 272 3.53 8.95 8.95
N ALA A 273 3.85 8.25 7.86
CA ALA A 273 4.20 6.82 7.90
C ALA A 273 5.41 6.57 8.83
N ARG A 274 6.49 7.38 8.73
CA ARG A 274 7.64 7.32 9.65
C ARG A 274 7.20 7.42 11.11
N ASN A 275 6.41 8.44 11.44
CA ASN A 275 5.99 8.72 12.81
C ASN A 275 5.08 7.60 13.37
N VAL A 276 4.14 7.10 12.55
CA VAL A 276 3.22 6.01 12.93
C VAL A 276 3.99 4.70 13.17
N LEU A 277 4.97 4.37 12.32
CA LEU A 277 5.84 3.21 12.51
C LEU A 277 6.65 3.35 13.80
N GLN A 278 7.22 4.53 14.07
CA GLN A 278 7.97 4.82 15.29
C GLN A 278 7.11 4.69 16.56
N ALA A 279 5.87 5.14 16.50
CA ALA A 279 4.95 5.09 17.63
C ALA A 279 4.43 3.67 17.95
N ASP A 280 4.57 2.72 17.01
CA ASP A 280 4.14 1.31 17.11
C ASP A 280 2.73 1.14 17.71
N LEU A 281 1.77 1.90 17.18
CA LEU A 281 0.38 1.93 17.65
C LEU A 281 -0.50 0.81 17.05
N GLY A 282 0.10 -0.21 16.44
CA GLY A 282 -0.59 -1.39 15.93
C GLY A 282 -0.80 -1.43 14.42
N VAL A 283 -0.38 -0.40 13.69
CA VAL A 283 -0.38 -0.43 12.22
C VAL A 283 0.67 -1.43 11.75
N ARG A 284 0.28 -2.28 10.79
CA ARG A 284 1.14 -3.30 10.17
C ARG A 284 1.27 -3.13 8.67
N TYR A 285 0.31 -2.48 8.05
CA TYR A 285 0.33 -2.17 6.64
C TYR A 285 -0.04 -0.70 6.42
N ILE A 286 0.81 0.01 5.69
CA ILE A 286 0.57 1.40 5.30
C ILE A 286 0.54 1.45 3.79
N GLN A 287 -0.58 1.89 3.20
CA GLN A 287 -0.66 2.19 1.78
C GLN A 287 -0.56 3.70 1.58
N ILE A 288 0.32 4.12 0.66
CA ILE A 288 0.47 5.52 0.26
C ILE A 288 0.23 5.62 -1.24
N THR A 289 -0.56 6.59 -1.70
CA THR A 289 -0.79 6.80 -3.12
C THR A 289 -0.09 8.08 -3.60
N LEU A 290 0.66 7.95 -4.70
CA LEU A 290 1.26 9.06 -5.45
C LEU A 290 0.77 9.01 -6.89
N GLY A 291 -0.12 9.93 -7.27
CA GLY A 291 -0.61 10.07 -8.63
C GLY A 291 0.30 10.94 -9.52
N GLY A 292 -0.21 11.23 -10.73
CA GLY A 292 0.43 12.16 -11.67
C GLY A 292 1.45 11.52 -12.61
N TRP A 293 1.40 10.18 -12.78
CA TRP A 293 2.30 9.46 -13.68
C TRP A 293 1.71 9.21 -15.08
N ASP A 294 0.48 9.60 -15.32
CA ASP A 294 -0.22 9.39 -16.60
C ASP A 294 0.14 10.48 -17.63
N ASN A 295 1.33 10.39 -18.20
CA ASN A 295 1.92 11.42 -19.05
C ASN A 295 1.86 11.04 -20.55
N HIS A 296 0.68 11.11 -21.15
CA HIS A 296 0.48 10.87 -22.59
C HIS A 296 1.00 12.02 -23.49
N THR A 297 1.20 13.19 -22.90
CA THR A 297 1.71 14.37 -23.60
C THR A 297 2.75 15.09 -22.75
N ASN A 298 3.71 15.74 -23.39
CA ASN A 298 4.68 16.61 -22.72
C ASN A 298 5.34 16.00 -21.50
N ILE A 299 5.74 14.72 -21.55
CA ILE A 299 6.28 13.97 -20.40
C ILE A 299 7.50 14.66 -19.77
N TYR A 300 8.28 15.39 -20.56
CA TYR A 300 9.46 16.13 -20.07
C TYR A 300 9.20 17.63 -19.84
N ALA A 301 7.93 18.03 -19.72
CA ALA A 301 7.59 19.39 -19.31
C ALA A 301 7.89 19.59 -17.81
N PRO A 302 8.70 20.62 -17.43
CA PRO A 302 9.21 20.74 -16.05
C PRO A 302 8.17 20.81 -14.95
N ASN A 303 6.96 21.29 -15.26
CA ASN A 303 5.88 21.52 -14.28
C ASN A 303 4.69 20.58 -14.43
N ASN A 304 4.61 19.78 -15.49
CA ASN A 304 3.42 18.97 -15.79
C ASN A 304 3.73 17.52 -16.18
N GLY A 305 4.98 17.20 -16.50
CA GLY A 305 5.39 15.88 -16.95
C GLY A 305 5.78 14.96 -15.79
N ILE A 306 6.82 14.19 -16.03
CA ILE A 306 7.37 13.25 -15.04
C ILE A 306 7.99 13.93 -13.80
N TYR A 307 8.49 15.16 -13.96
CA TYR A 307 9.26 15.86 -12.91
C TYR A 307 8.50 16.08 -11.59
N PRO A 308 7.24 16.57 -11.58
CA PRO A 308 6.54 16.79 -10.32
C PRO A 308 6.39 15.50 -9.51
N SER A 309 5.98 14.42 -10.14
CA SER A 309 5.78 13.14 -9.46
C SER A 309 7.11 12.49 -9.06
N ALA A 310 8.13 12.57 -9.91
CA ALA A 310 9.46 12.04 -9.60
C ALA A 310 10.12 12.81 -8.43
N ARG A 311 10.05 14.14 -8.40
CA ARG A 311 10.57 14.94 -7.27
C ARG A 311 9.83 14.64 -5.96
N GLN A 312 8.51 14.45 -6.01
CA GLN A 312 7.74 14.05 -4.83
C GLN A 312 8.13 12.64 -4.36
N LEU A 313 8.26 11.68 -5.28
CA LEU A 313 8.73 10.34 -4.97
C LEU A 313 10.11 10.36 -4.34
N ASP A 314 11.05 11.07 -4.95
CA ASP A 314 12.43 11.17 -4.49
C ASP A 314 12.55 11.79 -3.10
N ALA A 315 11.92 12.96 -2.89
CA ALA A 315 11.95 13.63 -1.60
C ALA A 315 11.20 12.83 -0.53
N GLY A 316 9.98 12.32 -0.83
CA GLY A 316 9.17 11.59 0.13
C GLY A 316 9.75 10.22 0.48
N LEU A 317 9.86 9.34 -0.52
CA LEU A 317 10.29 7.95 -0.31
C LEU A 317 11.78 7.84 0.00
N GLY A 318 12.62 8.63 -0.66
CA GLY A 318 14.07 8.66 -0.40
C GLY A 318 14.39 9.02 1.05
N ASN A 319 13.72 10.07 1.60
CA ASN A 319 13.89 10.45 3.00
C ASN A 319 13.22 9.46 3.97
N LEU A 320 12.10 8.83 3.59
CA LEU A 320 11.49 7.78 4.41
C LEU A 320 12.46 6.61 4.59
N ILE A 321 13.05 6.09 3.51
CA ILE A 321 14.05 5.02 3.56
C ILE A 321 15.26 5.44 4.40
N ALA A 322 15.76 6.66 4.23
CA ALA A 322 16.89 7.20 4.99
C ALA A 322 16.59 7.25 6.49
N ASP A 323 15.43 7.76 6.87
CA ASP A 323 15.05 7.88 8.28
C ASP A 323 14.85 6.50 8.91
N LEU A 324 14.11 5.60 8.27
CA LEU A 324 13.90 4.24 8.77
C LEU A 324 15.21 3.46 8.94
N ALA A 325 16.19 3.69 8.05
CA ALA A 325 17.51 3.07 8.16
C ALA A 325 18.35 3.61 9.32
N SER A 326 18.05 4.82 9.82
CA SER A 326 18.75 5.44 10.95
C SER A 326 18.03 5.26 12.29
N MET A 327 16.74 4.86 12.25
CA MET A 327 15.92 4.71 13.46
C MET A 327 16.07 3.31 14.06
N PRO A 328 16.07 3.19 15.42
CA PRO A 328 16.11 1.90 16.07
C PRO A 328 14.83 1.12 15.78
N GLY A 329 15.01 -0.13 15.38
CA GLY A 329 13.96 -1.12 15.17
C GLY A 329 13.92 -2.16 16.30
N SER A 330 13.34 -3.33 16.01
CA SER A 330 13.28 -4.42 16.97
C SER A 330 14.61 -5.18 17.04
N GLN A 331 14.88 -5.78 18.20
CA GLN A 331 16.04 -6.71 18.39
C GLN A 331 17.40 -6.13 17.96
N GLY A 332 17.60 -4.81 18.14
CA GLY A 332 18.86 -4.15 17.77
C GLY A 332 19.06 -3.91 16.26
N ARG A 333 18.04 -4.20 15.46
CA ARG A 333 18.00 -3.86 14.02
C ARG A 333 17.58 -2.42 13.79
N THR A 334 17.52 -1.97 12.55
CA THR A 334 16.93 -0.68 12.17
C THR A 334 15.41 -0.81 11.94
N MET A 335 14.71 0.30 11.93
CA MET A 335 13.29 0.33 11.56
C MET A 335 13.09 -0.08 10.08
N LEU A 336 14.08 0.16 9.22
CA LEU A 336 14.06 -0.30 7.83
C LEU A 336 14.11 -1.83 7.76
N ASP A 337 14.93 -2.48 8.60
CA ASP A 337 14.98 -3.94 8.65
C ASP A 337 13.65 -4.55 9.13
N ASP A 338 12.89 -3.84 9.93
CA ASP A 338 11.55 -4.25 10.40
C ASP A 338 10.43 -3.92 9.40
N THR A 339 10.71 -3.15 8.34
CA THR A 339 9.69 -2.61 7.44
C THR A 339 9.99 -2.94 5.99
N LEU A 340 9.15 -3.76 5.37
CA LEU A 340 9.20 -3.97 3.92
C LEU A 340 8.62 -2.74 3.21
N ILE A 341 9.36 -2.18 2.27
CA ILE A 341 8.92 -1.07 1.40
C ILE A 341 8.75 -1.61 -0.02
N VAL A 342 7.59 -1.36 -0.63
CA VAL A 342 7.30 -1.70 -2.02
C VAL A 342 6.74 -0.46 -2.70
N ALA A 343 7.35 -0.01 -3.82
CA ALA A 343 6.80 1.08 -4.62
C ALA A 343 6.66 0.63 -6.08
N LYS A 344 5.43 0.62 -6.59
CA LYS A 344 5.12 0.17 -7.95
C LYS A 344 3.93 0.90 -8.56
N GLY A 345 3.94 1.03 -9.89
CA GLY A 345 2.78 1.42 -10.67
C GLY A 345 1.95 0.22 -11.11
N GLU A 346 0.87 0.50 -11.82
CA GLU A 346 -0.01 -0.51 -12.39
C GLU A 346 0.56 -1.13 -13.68
N PHE A 347 1.30 -0.35 -14.46
CA PHE A 347 2.02 -0.75 -15.68
C PHE A 347 3.11 0.28 -15.99
N GLY A 348 3.86 0.08 -17.07
CA GLY A 348 4.89 1.01 -17.55
C GLY A 348 4.43 1.88 -18.70
N ARG A 349 5.40 2.45 -19.41
CA ARG A 349 5.16 3.35 -20.54
C ARG A 349 5.94 2.90 -21.77
N THR A 350 5.44 3.26 -22.98
CA THR A 350 6.09 2.96 -24.26
C THR A 350 7.55 3.39 -24.25
N VAL A 351 8.38 2.57 -24.88
CA VAL A 351 9.85 2.70 -24.85
C VAL A 351 10.40 3.43 -26.10
N GLY A 352 11.66 3.84 -26.04
CA GLY A 352 12.32 4.57 -27.12
C GLY A 352 11.86 6.01 -27.22
N ASN A 353 11.69 6.51 -28.46
CA ASN A 353 11.26 7.88 -28.70
C ASN A 353 9.87 8.17 -28.12
N ILE A 354 9.67 9.42 -27.71
CA ILE A 354 8.35 9.89 -27.27
C ILE A 354 7.36 9.91 -28.43
N THR A 355 6.05 9.83 -28.12
CA THR A 355 4.97 9.92 -29.11
C THR A 355 4.93 11.30 -29.78
N GLY A 356 4.14 11.44 -30.84
CA GLY A 356 3.94 12.73 -31.53
C GLY A 356 3.37 13.84 -30.62
N GLY A 357 2.70 13.47 -29.53
CA GLY A 357 2.24 14.39 -28.49
C GLY A 357 3.29 14.74 -27.43
N GLY A 358 4.50 14.22 -27.56
CA GLY A 358 5.59 14.45 -26.59
C GLY A 358 5.45 13.67 -25.30
N GLY A 359 4.69 12.59 -25.27
CA GLY A 359 4.47 11.74 -24.10
C GLY A 359 4.78 10.27 -24.34
N ARG A 360 4.29 9.42 -23.46
CA ARG A 360 4.42 7.96 -23.55
C ARG A 360 3.08 7.31 -23.22
N ASP A 361 2.68 6.34 -24.06
CA ASP A 361 1.45 5.59 -23.87
C ASP A 361 1.65 4.40 -22.92
N HIS A 362 0.57 3.69 -22.58
CA HIS A 362 0.60 2.54 -21.68
C HIS A 362 1.42 1.39 -22.26
N TYR A 363 2.17 0.71 -21.41
CA TYR A 363 2.98 -0.43 -21.82
C TYR A 363 3.02 -1.51 -20.73
N TYR A 364 3.14 -2.77 -21.15
CA TYR A 364 3.05 -3.90 -20.21
C TYR A 364 4.24 -4.01 -19.25
N ILE A 365 5.47 -3.74 -19.74
CA ILE A 365 6.70 -3.88 -18.93
C ILE A 365 6.83 -2.68 -17.99
N HIS A 366 7.16 -2.97 -16.71
CA HIS A 366 7.40 -1.96 -15.70
C HIS A 366 8.39 -2.45 -14.65
N SER A 367 8.74 -1.57 -13.73
CA SER A 367 9.68 -1.89 -12.66
C SER A 367 9.06 -1.59 -11.30
N THR A 368 9.52 -2.33 -10.28
CA THR A 368 9.11 -2.18 -8.89
C THR A 368 10.34 -1.92 -8.02
N LEU A 369 10.28 -0.91 -7.15
CA LEU A 369 11.24 -0.73 -6.08
C LEU A 369 10.81 -1.56 -4.88
N ILE A 370 11.74 -2.33 -4.30
CA ILE A 370 11.52 -3.13 -3.09
C ILE A 370 12.73 -3.04 -2.17
N GLY A 371 12.50 -2.83 -0.87
CA GLY A 371 13.60 -2.69 0.08
C GLY A 371 13.19 -2.85 1.54
N GLY A 372 14.15 -2.89 2.43
CA GLY A 372 13.93 -3.16 3.84
C GLY A 372 13.37 -4.57 4.10
N GLY A 373 12.94 -4.85 5.33
CA GLY A 373 12.29 -6.11 5.68
C GLY A 373 13.08 -7.38 5.34
N GLY A 374 14.42 -7.31 5.32
CA GLY A 374 15.30 -8.43 4.95
C GLY A 374 15.66 -8.52 3.47
N VAL A 375 15.16 -7.61 2.63
CA VAL A 375 15.53 -7.55 1.20
C VAL A 375 16.99 -7.13 1.04
N GLN A 376 17.74 -7.89 0.24
CA GLN A 376 19.11 -7.51 -0.16
C GLN A 376 19.04 -6.35 -1.15
N GLY A 377 19.57 -5.20 -0.76
CA GLY A 377 19.56 -3.99 -1.57
C GLY A 377 20.77 -3.81 -2.48
N GLY A 378 20.77 -2.71 -3.25
CA GLY A 378 21.87 -2.30 -4.11
C GLY A 378 21.96 -3.04 -5.44
N ARG A 379 20.92 -3.73 -5.86
CA ARG A 379 20.93 -4.54 -7.10
C ARG A 379 19.62 -4.45 -7.88
N ALA A 380 19.66 -4.89 -9.13
CA ALA A 380 18.47 -5.15 -9.92
C ALA A 380 18.22 -6.66 -10.02
N LEU A 381 16.96 -7.08 -9.85
CA LEU A 381 16.48 -8.42 -10.15
C LEU A 381 15.84 -8.39 -11.54
N GLY A 382 16.25 -9.34 -12.38
CA GLY A 382 15.82 -9.42 -13.76
C GLY A 382 16.45 -8.36 -14.65
N LYS A 383 16.25 -8.54 -15.94
CA LYS A 383 16.80 -7.68 -16.99
C LYS A 383 15.80 -7.52 -18.11
N THR A 384 15.64 -6.31 -18.59
CA THR A 384 14.90 -6.03 -19.82
C THR A 384 15.85 -5.93 -21.02
N THR A 385 15.29 -6.02 -22.21
CA THR A 385 16.01 -5.76 -23.46
C THR A 385 16.67 -4.38 -23.44
N PRO A 386 17.67 -4.10 -24.31
CA PRO A 386 18.36 -2.81 -24.34
C PRO A 386 17.46 -1.58 -24.48
N ASP A 387 16.29 -1.75 -25.09
CA ASP A 387 15.27 -0.70 -25.23
C ASP A 387 14.23 -0.70 -24.08
N ALA A 388 14.37 -1.59 -23.08
CA ALA A 388 13.42 -1.83 -21.99
C ALA A 388 12.04 -2.34 -22.47
N GLY A 389 11.92 -2.86 -23.69
CA GLY A 389 10.65 -3.25 -24.29
C GLY A 389 10.13 -4.61 -23.86
N TYR A 390 11.00 -5.53 -23.48
CA TYR A 390 10.64 -6.90 -23.10
C TYR A 390 11.49 -7.37 -21.92
N VAL A 391 11.02 -8.38 -21.20
CA VAL A 391 11.83 -9.10 -20.20
C VAL A 391 12.80 -10.02 -20.96
N ASP A 392 14.09 -9.74 -20.84
CA ASP A 392 15.18 -10.52 -21.42
C ASP A 392 15.60 -11.66 -20.48
N ASP A 393 15.72 -11.36 -19.21
CA ASP A 393 16.01 -12.31 -18.13
C ASP A 393 15.04 -12.03 -16.95
N PRO A 394 14.19 -12.97 -16.59
CA PRO A 394 13.32 -12.82 -15.43
C PRO A 394 14.07 -12.63 -14.10
N GLY A 395 15.25 -13.23 -13.97
CA GLY A 395 16.13 -13.08 -12.82
C GLY A 395 15.70 -13.85 -11.57
N TRP A 396 14.75 -14.79 -11.67
CA TRP A 396 14.24 -15.58 -10.55
C TRP A 396 13.80 -16.99 -10.98
N SER A 397 13.56 -17.85 -9.99
CA SER A 397 13.35 -19.29 -10.14
C SER A 397 12.19 -19.68 -11.04
N GLU A 398 11.11 -18.88 -11.08
CA GLU A 398 9.94 -19.19 -11.91
C GLU A 398 10.16 -18.96 -13.42
N GLN A 399 11.28 -18.37 -13.83
CA GLN A 399 11.68 -18.16 -15.22
C GLN A 399 10.60 -17.49 -16.10
N ARG A 400 9.84 -16.58 -15.52
CA ARG A 400 8.79 -15.77 -16.15
C ARG A 400 8.78 -14.34 -15.61
N PRO A 401 8.10 -13.39 -16.24
CA PRO A 401 7.88 -12.06 -15.68
C PRO A 401 7.22 -12.12 -14.28
N VAL A 402 7.52 -11.11 -13.48
CA VAL A 402 6.91 -10.91 -12.16
C VAL A 402 5.56 -10.22 -12.31
N TYR A 403 4.52 -10.78 -11.70
CA TYR A 403 3.17 -10.23 -11.70
C TYR A 403 2.78 -9.63 -10.34
N ALA A 404 1.62 -9.00 -10.27
CA ALA A 404 1.11 -8.39 -9.02
C ALA A 404 0.92 -9.42 -7.91
N GLU A 405 0.53 -10.64 -8.26
CA GLU A 405 0.35 -11.77 -7.34
C GLU A 405 1.67 -12.19 -6.68
N ASP A 406 2.79 -12.16 -7.41
CA ASP A 406 4.11 -12.50 -6.87
C ASP A 406 4.59 -11.44 -5.88
N ILE A 407 4.34 -10.16 -6.17
CA ILE A 407 4.62 -9.07 -5.24
C ILE A 407 3.80 -9.23 -3.96
N ALA A 408 2.52 -9.57 -4.07
CA ALA A 408 1.66 -9.80 -2.92
C ALA A 408 2.08 -11.04 -2.10
N ALA A 409 2.43 -12.14 -2.77
CA ALA A 409 3.00 -13.34 -2.13
C ALA A 409 4.30 -13.01 -1.38
N THR A 410 5.16 -12.18 -1.97
CA THR A 410 6.40 -11.69 -1.35
C THR A 410 6.11 -10.85 -0.11
N ILE A 411 5.13 -9.94 -0.17
CA ILE A 411 4.70 -9.14 0.99
C ILE A 411 4.20 -10.05 2.12
N TYR A 412 3.30 -10.99 1.81
CA TYR A 412 2.79 -11.92 2.82
C TYR A 412 3.88 -12.76 3.44
N SER A 413 4.75 -13.36 2.62
CA SER A 413 5.85 -14.18 3.08
C SER A 413 6.82 -13.39 3.98
N ALA A 414 7.20 -12.17 3.59
CA ALA A 414 8.07 -11.31 4.39
C ALA A 414 7.45 -10.97 5.76
N LEU A 415 6.12 -10.78 5.82
CA LEU A 415 5.37 -10.51 7.05
C LEU A 415 5.07 -11.77 7.89
N GLY A 416 5.53 -12.95 7.46
CA GLY A 416 5.26 -14.21 8.16
C GLY A 416 3.85 -14.78 7.93
N ILE A 417 3.14 -14.28 6.92
CA ILE A 417 1.80 -14.72 6.55
C ILE A 417 1.91 -15.82 5.48
N ASN A 418 1.21 -16.93 5.68
CA ASN A 418 1.17 -17.98 4.67
C ASN A 418 0.34 -17.54 3.46
N TYR A 419 1.00 -17.22 2.35
CA TYR A 419 0.37 -16.75 1.13
C TYR A 419 -0.51 -17.83 0.43
N THR A 420 -0.32 -19.11 0.77
CA THR A 420 -1.14 -20.22 0.24
C THR A 420 -2.43 -20.44 1.01
N THR A 421 -2.73 -19.57 1.97
CA THR A 421 -3.94 -19.68 2.79
C THR A 421 -5.20 -19.60 1.92
N VAL A 422 -6.10 -20.55 2.14
CA VAL A 422 -7.47 -20.58 1.59
C VAL A 422 -8.45 -20.47 2.74
N ARG A 423 -9.32 -19.47 2.69
CA ARG A 423 -10.38 -19.25 3.67
C ARG A 423 -11.70 -19.76 3.12
N HIS A 424 -12.42 -20.55 3.93
CA HIS A 424 -13.70 -21.15 3.56
C HIS A 424 -14.92 -20.42 4.17
N ASP A 425 -14.71 -19.24 4.73
CA ASP A 425 -15.73 -18.31 5.22
C ASP A 425 -16.15 -17.26 4.16
N ASP A 426 -15.73 -17.45 2.91
CA ASP A 426 -16.07 -16.54 1.82
C ASP A 426 -17.56 -16.66 1.42
N PRO A 427 -18.20 -15.54 1.03
CA PRO A 427 -19.64 -15.52 0.72
C PRO A 427 -20.02 -16.28 -0.55
N LEU A 428 -19.04 -16.71 -1.36
CA LEU A 428 -19.28 -17.53 -2.56
C LEU A 428 -19.24 -19.04 -2.25
N GLY A 429 -18.73 -19.42 -1.06
CA GLY A 429 -18.58 -20.80 -0.62
C GLY A 429 -17.63 -21.63 -1.50
N ARG A 430 -16.64 -20.97 -2.13
CA ARG A 430 -15.68 -21.60 -3.06
C ARG A 430 -14.29 -21.77 -2.48
N GLY A 431 -14.03 -21.16 -1.34
CA GLY A 431 -12.68 -20.93 -0.82
C GLY A 431 -12.05 -19.67 -1.42
N PHE A 432 -11.66 -18.75 -0.54
CA PHE A 432 -10.94 -17.55 -0.92
C PHE A 432 -9.45 -17.74 -0.68
N GLU A 433 -8.69 -17.89 -1.75
CA GLU A 433 -7.23 -17.98 -1.73
C GLU A 433 -6.63 -16.59 -1.51
N TYR A 434 -5.66 -16.42 -0.60
CA TYR A 434 -4.96 -15.14 -0.45
C TYR A 434 -4.23 -14.75 -1.72
N ILE A 435 -3.55 -15.72 -2.33
CA ILE A 435 -2.98 -15.61 -3.67
C ILE A 435 -3.62 -16.66 -4.56
N PRO A 436 -4.23 -16.30 -5.70
CA PRO A 436 -4.86 -17.26 -6.61
C PRO A 436 -3.88 -18.35 -7.05
N GLN A 437 -4.25 -19.63 -6.87
CA GLN A 437 -3.43 -20.78 -7.23
C GLN A 437 -3.88 -21.45 -8.53
N ASN A 438 -5.01 -21.05 -9.09
CA ASN A 438 -5.65 -21.70 -10.24
C ASN A 438 -5.44 -20.96 -11.57
N GLN A 439 -4.44 -20.10 -11.66
CA GLN A 439 -4.11 -19.39 -12.91
C GLN A 439 -2.94 -20.09 -13.62
N ALA A 440 -2.71 -19.73 -14.89
CA ALA A 440 -1.60 -20.29 -15.68
C ALA A 440 -0.22 -20.02 -15.04
N TRP A 441 -0.16 -19.08 -14.10
CA TRP A 441 0.97 -18.81 -13.21
C TRP A 441 0.47 -18.78 -11.77
N LEU A 442 1.19 -19.45 -10.91
CA LEU A 442 0.96 -19.39 -9.46
C LEU A 442 1.72 -18.20 -8.91
N GLY A 443 1.07 -17.33 -8.14
CA GLY A 443 1.76 -16.28 -7.42
C GLY A 443 2.63 -16.88 -6.32
N THR A 444 3.96 -16.64 -6.40
CA THR A 444 4.95 -17.15 -5.46
C THR A 444 5.85 -16.04 -4.94
N PRO A 445 6.40 -16.14 -3.72
CA PRO A 445 7.36 -15.16 -3.22
C PRO A 445 8.65 -15.16 -4.05
N ILE A 446 9.19 -13.99 -4.30
CA ILE A 446 10.47 -13.83 -5.00
C ILE A 446 11.61 -14.05 -3.99
N THR A 447 12.06 -15.29 -3.89
CA THR A 447 13.04 -15.73 -2.88
C THR A 447 14.41 -15.07 -3.06
N GLU A 448 14.79 -14.80 -4.30
CA GLU A 448 16.06 -14.18 -4.71
C GLU A 448 16.25 -12.77 -4.15
N LEU A 449 15.18 -12.12 -3.68
CA LEU A 449 15.28 -10.83 -3.00
C LEU A 449 15.90 -10.94 -1.59
N PHE A 450 15.86 -12.12 -0.99
CA PHE A 450 16.26 -12.34 0.41
C PHE A 450 17.56 -13.16 0.55
N HIS A 451 18.12 -13.63 -0.56
CA HIS A 451 19.32 -14.50 -0.60
C HIS A 451 20.39 -13.98 -1.56
#